data_871756a4a18ff78bb4ec26d3b6107f42
#
_entry.id   871756a4a18ff78bb4ec26d3b6107f42
#
_cell.length_a   1.000
_cell.length_b   1.000
_cell.length_c   1.000
_cell.angle_alpha   90.00
_cell.angle_beta   90.00
_cell.angle_gamma   90.00
#
_symmetry.space_group_name_H-M   'P 1'
#
loop_
_entity.id
_entity.type
_entity.pdbx_description
1 polymer ?
#
loop_
_entity_poly.entity_id
_entity_poly.type
_entity_poly.pdbx_seq_one_letter_code
_entity_poly.pdbx_strand_id
1 'polypeptide(L)'
;VVRITKSATWLSENFHKVPAMFVVLSRNDPTGSSIFPAIWSLMLAGRAHSIGSCLTTVLGMFKPQKAFEILNIPSDKGWKIDAVVTAGYPLGKWGVAKRNPVDQVTYLNTWGNETGWNIEEPLWSY
;
A
#
# COMPACT_ATOMS: atom_id res chain seq x y z
N VAL A 1 16.94 -1.32 -3.22
CA VAL A 1 17.06 -0.19 -2.27
C VAL A 1 16.95 1.13 -3.04
N VAL A 2 17.79 1.40 -4.05
CA VAL A 2 17.84 2.69 -4.80
C VAL A 2 16.47 3.10 -5.39
N ARG A 3 15.69 2.16 -5.96
CA ARG A 3 14.39 2.45 -6.55
C ARG A 3 13.35 2.86 -5.50
N ILE A 4 13.36 2.21 -4.34
CA ILE A 4 12.44 2.51 -3.23
C ILE A 4 12.72 3.91 -2.69
N THR A 5 13.98 4.21 -2.42
CA THR A 5 14.40 5.54 -1.93
C THR A 5 14.02 6.64 -2.92
N LYS A 6 14.31 6.45 -4.21
CA LYS A 6 13.95 7.42 -5.25
C LYS A 6 12.44 7.67 -5.32
N SER A 7 11.63 6.61 -5.21
CA SER A 7 10.16 6.72 -5.21
C SER A 7 9.65 7.46 -3.97
N ALA A 8 10.19 7.16 -2.79
CA ALA A 8 9.81 7.82 -1.55
C ALA A 8 10.21 9.30 -1.54
N THR A 9 11.41 9.63 -1.99
CA THR A 9 11.87 11.02 -2.13
C THR A 9 10.98 11.79 -3.09
N TRP A 10 10.70 11.21 -4.27
CA TRP A 10 9.82 11.86 -5.24
C TRP A 10 8.44 12.14 -4.66
N LEU A 11 7.85 11.18 -3.95
CA LEU A 11 6.55 11.37 -3.31
C LEU A 11 6.59 12.49 -2.27
N SER A 12 7.61 12.55 -1.42
CA SER A 12 7.74 13.59 -0.39
C SER A 12 7.86 14.99 -0.98
N GLU A 13 8.59 15.15 -2.06
CA GLU A 13 8.77 16.43 -2.76
C GLU A 13 7.51 16.85 -3.53
N ASN A 14 6.70 15.90 -3.98
CA ASN A 14 5.52 16.14 -4.82
C ASN A 14 4.18 15.88 -4.10
N PHE A 15 4.20 15.69 -2.78
CA PHE A 15 3.02 15.36 -2.00
C PHE A 15 1.90 16.41 -2.14
N HIS A 16 2.26 17.67 -2.29
CA HIS A 16 1.34 18.78 -2.52
C HIS A 16 0.58 18.71 -3.86
N LYS A 17 1.04 17.88 -4.80
CA LYS A 17 0.39 17.66 -6.12
C LYS A 17 -0.65 16.54 -6.08
N VAL A 18 -0.74 15.80 -4.99
CA VAL A 18 -1.69 14.69 -4.85
C VAL A 18 -3.09 15.25 -4.72
N PRO A 19 -4.02 14.92 -5.64
CA PRO A 19 -5.33 15.55 -5.67
C PRO A 19 -6.26 15.12 -4.53
N ALA A 20 -6.09 13.90 -4.01
CA ALA A 20 -6.86 13.38 -2.90
C ALA A 20 -6.04 12.42 -2.04
N MET A 21 -6.30 12.45 -0.74
CA MET A 21 -5.66 11.56 0.24
C MET A 21 -6.69 11.04 1.23
N PHE A 22 -6.60 9.77 1.54
CA PHE A 22 -7.35 9.15 2.63
C PHE A 22 -6.37 8.89 3.78
N VAL A 23 -6.54 9.58 4.89
CA VAL A 23 -5.83 9.26 6.12
C VAL A 23 -6.63 8.20 6.85
N VAL A 24 -6.06 7.01 6.95
CA VAL A 24 -6.77 5.83 7.45
C VAL A 24 -6.44 5.61 8.91
N LEU A 25 -7.47 5.54 9.71
CA LEU A 25 -7.39 5.45 11.15
C LEU A 25 -8.04 4.16 11.63
N SER A 26 -7.41 3.49 12.59
CA SER A 26 -8.03 2.39 13.31
C SER A 26 -8.02 2.63 14.82
N ARG A 27 -8.84 1.85 15.51
CA ARG A 27 -8.87 1.75 16.97
C ARG A 27 -9.09 0.29 17.35
N ASN A 28 -8.33 -0.20 18.32
CA ASN A 28 -8.38 -1.60 18.77
C ASN A 28 -8.00 -2.62 17.67
N ASP A 29 -7.18 -2.22 16.72
CA ASP A 29 -6.61 -3.10 15.68
C ASP A 29 -5.08 -3.03 15.71
N PRO A 30 -4.43 -3.66 16.70
CA PRO A 30 -2.99 -3.55 16.91
C PRO A 30 -2.16 -4.13 15.76
N THR A 31 -2.67 -5.14 15.09
CA THR A 31 -1.98 -5.82 13.99
C THR A 31 -2.34 -5.28 12.60
N GLY A 32 -3.39 -4.46 12.50
CA GLY A 32 -3.90 -3.98 11.23
C GLY A 32 -4.72 -5.03 10.45
N SER A 33 -5.10 -6.13 11.11
CA SER A 33 -5.76 -7.27 10.46
C SER A 33 -7.15 -6.93 9.89
N SER A 34 -7.81 -5.91 10.41
CA SER A 34 -9.07 -5.40 9.87
C SER A 34 -8.86 -4.23 8.90
N ILE A 35 -7.98 -3.28 9.28
CA ILE A 35 -7.87 -2.04 8.51
C ILE A 35 -7.17 -2.24 7.17
N PHE A 36 -6.11 -3.07 7.08
CA PHE A 36 -5.41 -3.26 5.81
C PHE A 36 -6.24 -3.97 4.74
N PRO A 37 -7.05 -5.00 5.02
CA PRO A 37 -8.03 -5.53 4.07
C PRO A 37 -9.06 -4.49 3.59
N ALA A 38 -9.53 -3.60 4.49
CA ALA A 38 -10.42 -2.51 4.10
C ALA A 38 -9.75 -1.50 3.17
N ILE A 39 -8.50 -1.12 3.45
CA ILE A 39 -7.69 -0.27 2.56
C ILE A 39 -7.53 -0.92 1.20
N TRP A 40 -7.23 -2.21 1.17
CA TRP A 40 -7.10 -2.94 -0.09
C TRP A 40 -8.39 -2.90 -0.91
N SER A 41 -9.54 -3.12 -0.26
CA SER A 41 -10.85 -3.02 -0.90
C SER A 41 -11.14 -1.62 -1.44
N LEU A 42 -10.78 -0.57 -0.69
CA LEU A 42 -10.86 0.82 -1.15
C LEU A 42 -10.02 1.05 -2.42
N MET A 43 -8.78 0.57 -2.44
CA MET A 43 -7.88 0.71 -3.58
C MET A 43 -8.39 -0.04 -4.81
N LEU A 44 -8.96 -1.24 -4.63
CA LEU A 44 -9.58 -2.01 -5.72
C LEU A 44 -10.84 -1.31 -6.27
N ALA A 45 -11.69 -0.79 -5.39
CA ALA A 45 -12.85 0.00 -5.80
C ALA A 45 -12.44 1.25 -6.60
N GLY A 46 -11.42 1.98 -6.13
CA GLY A 46 -10.84 3.10 -6.88
C GLY A 46 -10.35 2.67 -8.27
N ARG A 47 -9.68 1.53 -8.35
CA ARG A 47 -9.19 0.98 -9.62
C ARG A 47 -10.32 0.71 -10.62
N ALA A 48 -11.48 0.24 -10.15
CA ALA A 48 -12.66 0.03 -11.00
C ALA A 48 -13.18 1.35 -11.63
N HIS A 49 -12.86 2.48 -11.02
CA HIS A 49 -13.18 3.84 -11.52
C HIS A 49 -11.98 4.53 -12.16
N SER A 50 -10.96 3.78 -12.61
CA SER A 50 -9.74 4.31 -13.20
C SER A 50 -8.91 5.22 -12.29
N ILE A 51 -9.13 5.17 -10.99
CA ILE A 51 -8.35 5.90 -10.00
C ILE A 51 -7.12 5.07 -9.62
N GLY A 52 -5.94 5.65 -9.80
CA GLY A 52 -4.69 5.12 -9.28
C GLY A 52 -4.55 5.46 -7.80
N SER A 53 -3.97 4.57 -7.03
CA SER A 53 -3.73 4.80 -5.60
C SER A 53 -2.39 4.20 -5.16
N CYS A 54 -1.82 4.80 -4.12
CA CYS A 54 -0.60 4.32 -3.48
C CYS A 54 -0.74 4.41 -1.96
N LEU A 55 -0.44 3.31 -1.28
CA LEU A 55 -0.46 3.23 0.17
C LEU A 55 0.93 3.57 0.73
N THR A 56 0.97 4.37 1.78
CA THR A 56 2.16 4.65 2.58
C THR A 56 1.83 4.64 4.07
N THR A 57 2.74 4.10 4.90
CA THR A 57 2.61 4.07 6.37
C THR A 57 3.49 5.12 7.05
N VAL A 58 4.27 5.88 6.29
CA VAL A 58 5.29 6.80 6.77
C VAL A 58 4.73 7.86 7.76
N LEU A 59 3.54 8.39 7.49
CA LEU A 59 2.94 9.42 8.34
C LEU A 59 2.69 8.90 9.76
N GLY A 60 2.06 7.73 9.88
CA GLY A 60 1.77 7.11 11.18
C GLY A 60 3.02 6.68 11.94
N MET A 61 4.10 6.33 11.22
CA MET A 61 5.36 5.90 11.83
C MET A 61 6.20 7.06 12.36
N PHE A 62 6.25 8.19 11.67
CA PHE A 62 7.23 9.25 11.97
C PHE A 62 6.63 10.55 12.50
N LYS A 63 5.41 10.89 12.18
CA LYS A 63 4.79 12.18 12.52
C LYS A 63 3.31 12.09 12.95
N PRO A 64 2.92 11.06 13.74
CA PRO A 64 1.49 10.87 14.08
C PRO A 64 0.93 12.06 14.88
N GLN A 65 1.66 12.59 15.86
CA GLN A 65 1.18 13.69 16.71
C GLN A 65 0.90 14.95 15.91
N LYS A 66 1.82 15.29 15.00
CA LYS A 66 1.64 16.47 14.14
C LYS A 66 0.46 16.33 13.17
N ALA A 67 0.23 15.11 12.68
CA ALA A 67 -0.93 14.82 11.86
C ALA A 67 -2.24 14.90 12.67
N PHE A 68 -2.24 14.43 13.91
CA PHE A 68 -3.40 14.54 14.81
C PHE A 68 -3.77 16.00 15.06
N GLU A 69 -2.79 16.87 15.33
CA GLU A 69 -3.01 18.31 15.51
C GLU A 69 -3.61 18.95 14.27
N ILE A 70 -2.99 18.73 13.09
CA ILE A 70 -3.42 19.36 11.84
C ILE A 70 -4.83 18.91 11.41
N LEU A 71 -5.11 17.61 11.60
CA LEU A 71 -6.37 16.99 11.18
C LEU A 71 -7.45 17.04 12.27
N ASN A 72 -7.12 17.64 13.42
CA ASN A 72 -8.00 17.73 14.59
C ASN A 72 -8.54 16.35 15.02
N ILE A 73 -7.66 15.32 15.01
CA ILE A 73 -8.02 13.96 15.44
C ILE A 73 -7.92 13.91 16.96
N PRO A 74 -8.99 13.44 17.66
CA PRO A 74 -8.96 13.40 19.13
C PRO A 74 -7.94 12.36 19.63
N SER A 75 -6.92 12.86 20.35
CA SER A 75 -5.81 12.04 20.84
C SER A 75 -6.20 11.14 22.03
N ASP A 76 -7.28 11.48 22.73
CA ASP A 76 -7.80 10.76 23.91
C ASP A 76 -8.67 9.54 23.54
N LYS A 77 -8.99 9.34 22.28
CA LYS A 77 -9.89 8.27 21.80
C LYS A 77 -9.18 6.99 21.34
N GLY A 78 -7.85 6.93 21.47
CA GLY A 78 -7.08 5.74 21.11
C GLY A 78 -6.99 5.48 19.60
N TRP A 79 -7.15 6.53 18.78
CA TRP A 79 -6.95 6.43 17.34
C TRP A 79 -5.46 6.26 16.98
N LYS A 80 -5.22 5.48 15.93
CA LYS A 80 -3.91 5.27 15.33
C LYS A 80 -4.00 5.55 13.84
N ILE A 81 -3.03 6.26 13.28
CA ILE A 81 -2.88 6.39 11.83
C ILE A 81 -2.17 5.15 11.31
N ASP A 82 -2.87 4.32 10.57
CA ASP A 82 -2.31 3.10 9.99
C ASP A 82 -1.66 3.35 8.64
N ALA A 83 -2.30 4.14 7.81
CA ALA A 83 -1.80 4.45 6.49
C ALA A 83 -2.34 5.78 5.96
N VAL A 84 -1.70 6.26 4.92
CA VAL A 84 -2.26 7.26 4.00
C VAL A 84 -2.36 6.60 2.62
N VAL A 85 -3.50 6.73 1.98
CA VAL A 85 -3.70 6.32 0.59
C VAL A 85 -3.81 7.57 -0.25
N THR A 86 -2.84 7.77 -1.12
CA THR A 86 -2.90 8.81 -2.15
C THR A 86 -3.75 8.33 -3.31
N ALA A 87 -4.59 9.17 -3.88
CA ALA A 87 -5.48 8.81 -4.97
C ALA A 87 -5.55 9.90 -6.03
N GLY A 88 -5.70 9.49 -7.28
CA GLY A 88 -5.80 10.40 -8.42
C GLY A 88 -5.85 9.66 -9.75
N TYR A 89 -6.13 10.37 -10.82
CA TYR A 89 -6.03 9.79 -12.14
C TYR A 89 -4.56 9.65 -12.55
N PRO A 90 -4.10 8.44 -12.90
CA PRO A 90 -2.70 8.21 -13.25
C PRO A 90 -2.32 8.92 -14.55
N LEU A 91 -1.16 9.56 -14.57
CA LEU A 91 -0.63 10.23 -15.76
C LEU A 91 0.03 9.27 -16.75
N GLY A 92 0.29 8.02 -16.35
CA GLY A 92 0.97 7.01 -17.14
C GLY A 92 0.17 5.70 -17.26
N LYS A 93 0.67 4.81 -18.09
CA LYS A 93 0.18 3.42 -18.17
C LYS A 93 1.02 2.56 -17.23
N TRP A 94 0.36 1.74 -16.44
CA TRP A 94 1.00 0.84 -15.49
C TRP A 94 0.81 -0.60 -15.97
N GLY A 95 1.92 -1.28 -16.19
CA GLY A 95 1.94 -2.71 -16.51
C GLY A 95 1.80 -3.58 -15.26
N VAL A 96 1.77 -4.88 -15.47
CA VAL A 96 1.80 -5.87 -14.39
C VAL A 96 3.13 -5.78 -13.65
N ALA A 97 3.09 -5.74 -12.33
CA ALA A 97 4.31 -5.68 -11.53
C ALA A 97 5.04 -7.03 -11.59
N LYS A 98 6.35 -6.97 -11.84
CA LYS A 98 7.20 -8.15 -11.83
C LYS A 98 7.13 -8.86 -10.47
N ARG A 99 6.87 -10.15 -10.49
CA ARG A 99 6.87 -11.03 -9.33
C ARG A 99 7.63 -12.31 -9.65
N ASN A 100 8.15 -12.98 -8.64
CA ASN A 100 8.63 -14.33 -8.84
C ASN A 100 7.47 -15.25 -9.26
N PRO A 101 7.70 -16.23 -10.15
CA PRO A 101 6.71 -17.27 -10.44
C PRO A 101 6.21 -17.93 -9.15
N VAL A 102 4.93 -18.27 -9.12
CA VAL A 102 4.30 -18.75 -7.88
C VAL A 102 4.86 -20.09 -7.42
N ASP A 103 5.30 -20.93 -8.35
CA ASP A 103 5.97 -22.22 -8.09
C ASP A 103 7.27 -22.07 -7.31
N GLN A 104 8.01 -20.97 -7.52
CA GLN A 104 9.27 -20.69 -6.83
C GLN A 104 9.09 -20.19 -5.37
N VAL A 105 7.89 -19.85 -4.97
CA VAL A 105 7.57 -19.25 -3.66
C VAL A 105 6.44 -19.97 -2.93
N THR A 106 6.05 -21.15 -3.42
CA THR A 106 4.95 -21.95 -2.85
C THR A 106 5.45 -23.36 -2.53
N TYR A 107 5.09 -23.84 -1.35
CA TYR A 107 5.45 -25.17 -0.88
C TYR A 107 4.21 -25.90 -0.40
N LEU A 108 4.19 -27.23 -0.55
CA LEU A 108 3.10 -28.09 -0.09
C LEU A 108 3.39 -28.61 1.33
N ASN A 109 2.47 -28.34 2.26
CA ASN A 109 2.48 -28.82 3.64
C ASN A 109 3.65 -28.35 4.50
N THR A 110 4.88 -28.41 3.99
CA THR A 110 6.11 -28.06 4.72
C THR A 110 7.01 -27.19 3.88
N TRP A 111 7.80 -26.34 4.53
CA TRP A 111 8.76 -25.47 3.87
C TRP A 111 9.78 -26.30 3.07
N GLY A 112 10.05 -25.88 1.83
CA GLY A 112 11.00 -26.54 0.93
C GLY A 112 10.42 -27.73 0.16
N ASN A 113 9.19 -28.15 0.44
CA ASN A 113 8.52 -29.20 -0.33
C ASN A 113 7.83 -28.57 -1.55
N GLU A 114 8.43 -28.73 -2.72
CA GLU A 114 7.97 -28.11 -3.96
C GLU A 114 6.57 -28.57 -4.37
N THR A 115 5.85 -27.70 -5.08
CA THR A 115 4.48 -27.97 -5.53
C THR A 115 4.39 -28.98 -6.68
N GLY A 116 5.50 -29.21 -7.38
CA GLY A 116 5.52 -29.98 -8.64
C GLY A 116 4.95 -29.23 -9.85
N TRP A 117 4.50 -27.99 -9.67
CA TRP A 117 4.11 -27.13 -10.79
C TRP A 117 5.34 -26.46 -11.38
N ASN A 118 5.24 -26.10 -12.65
CA ASN A 118 6.25 -25.28 -13.31
C ASN A 118 5.55 -24.21 -14.15
N ILE A 119 5.92 -22.96 -13.96
CA ILE A 119 5.46 -21.85 -14.80
C ILE A 119 6.58 -21.51 -15.76
N GLU A 120 6.44 -21.98 -17.01
CA GLU A 120 7.46 -21.87 -18.04
C GLU A 120 7.67 -20.43 -18.50
N GLU A 121 6.58 -19.61 -18.49
CA GLU A 121 6.64 -18.21 -18.91
C GLU A 121 6.05 -17.28 -17.84
N PRO A 122 6.71 -16.15 -17.54
CA PRO A 122 6.14 -15.17 -16.65
C PRO A 122 4.89 -14.54 -17.27
N LEU A 123 3.83 -14.37 -16.48
CA LEU A 123 2.57 -13.76 -16.88
C LEU A 123 2.68 -12.24 -17.16
N TRP A 124 3.87 -11.68 -17.13
CA TRP A 124 4.15 -10.26 -17.41
C TRP A 124 5.26 -10.14 -18.43
N SER A 125 5.07 -9.26 -19.41
CA SER A 125 6.12 -8.81 -20.31
C SER A 125 6.88 -7.61 -19.73
N TYR A 126 8.15 -7.49 -20.09
CA TYR A 126 9.01 -6.38 -19.71
C TYR A 126 8.66 -5.10 -20.50
#